data_3628b1fc28adc1a6e4c68cfa69ea8fee
#
_entry.id   3628b1fc28adc1a6e4c68cfa69ea8fee
#
_cell.length_a   1.000
_cell.length_b   1.000
_cell.length_c   1.000
_cell.angle_alpha   90.00
_cell.angle_beta   90.00
_cell.angle_gamma   90.00
#
_symmetry.space_group_name_H-M   'P 1'
#
loop_
_entity.id
_entity.type
_entity.pdbx_description
1 polymer ?
#
loop_
_entity_poly.entity_id
_entity_poly.type
_entity_poly.pdbx_seq_one_letter_code
_entity_poly.pdbx_strand_id
1 'polypeptide(L)'
;MNIPLSDKQIQQLLRYLSLIQKWNRVYNLSAIRDPIESVKKHLLDSLSIIHFVQPGLLLDVGSGAGLPGIVIAIMKPEIKVFVLDSVGKKCRFMQAVKSELALENLIVVNSRVESFKPKKLFSQITSRAFAEASKTIQLTKHLLEENGRYLLMKGSNIEEEDVDNFNMKVHSMTVPFVSDKRSLLEIQL
;
A
#
# COMPACT_ATOMS: atom_id res chain seq x y z
N MET A 1 -17.73 4.40 4.58
CA MET A 1 -16.44 4.21 5.28
C MET A 1 -16.50 5.01 6.56
N ASN A 2 -16.54 4.36 7.71
CA ASN A 2 -16.51 5.04 9.01
C ASN A 2 -15.18 4.66 9.69
N ILE A 3 -14.13 5.48 9.47
CA ILE A 3 -12.79 5.26 10.04
C ILE A 3 -12.52 6.42 10.98
N PRO A 4 -12.43 6.18 12.30
CA PRO A 4 -12.08 7.22 13.24
C PRO A 4 -10.64 7.68 12.98
N LEU A 5 -10.44 8.98 12.89
CA LEU A 5 -9.16 9.62 12.68
C LEU A 5 -8.88 10.59 13.84
N SER A 6 -7.70 10.51 14.43
CA SER A 6 -7.23 11.54 15.32
C SER A 6 -6.77 12.78 14.54
N ASP A 7 -6.75 13.95 15.19
CA ASP A 7 -6.24 15.18 14.57
C ASP A 7 -4.81 15.03 14.06
N LYS A 8 -3.96 14.30 14.78
CA LYS A 8 -2.59 13.99 14.38
C LYS A 8 -2.57 13.20 13.06
N GLN A 9 -3.39 12.17 12.93
CA GLN A 9 -3.47 11.35 11.70
C GLN A 9 -3.98 12.18 10.52
N ILE A 10 -4.98 13.03 10.73
CA ILE A 10 -5.49 13.94 9.69
C ILE A 10 -4.37 14.86 9.21
N GLN A 11 -3.63 15.50 10.13
CA GLN A 11 -2.51 16.37 9.78
C GLN A 11 -1.41 15.63 9.03
N GLN A 12 -1.05 14.41 9.47
CA GLN A 12 -0.04 13.59 8.79
C GLN A 12 -0.49 13.20 7.37
N LEU A 13 -1.75 12.81 7.18
CA LEU A 13 -2.30 12.45 5.86
C LEU A 13 -2.30 13.66 4.91
N LEU A 14 -2.74 14.83 5.38
CA LEU A 14 -2.73 16.06 4.57
C LEU A 14 -1.31 16.52 4.24
N ARG A 15 -0.38 16.41 5.20
CA ARG A 15 1.03 16.71 4.96
C ARG A 15 1.64 15.76 3.96
N TYR A 16 1.33 14.47 4.04
CA TYR A 16 1.77 13.47 3.07
C TYR A 16 1.30 13.82 1.64
N LEU A 17 0.03 14.18 1.44
CA LEU A 17 -0.46 14.64 0.13
C LEU A 17 0.30 15.86 -0.39
N SER A 18 0.53 16.84 0.47
CA SER A 18 1.31 18.04 0.12
C SER A 18 2.73 17.66 -0.36
N LEU A 19 3.36 16.69 0.30
CA LEU A 19 4.66 16.16 -0.11
C LEU A 19 4.59 15.44 -1.46
N ILE A 20 3.58 14.61 -1.70
CA ILE A 20 3.37 13.97 -3.02
C ILE A 20 3.30 15.05 -4.10
N GLN A 21 2.46 16.08 -3.92
CA GLN A 21 2.29 17.14 -4.90
C GLN A 21 3.58 17.92 -5.16
N LYS A 22 4.31 18.27 -4.08
CA LYS A 22 5.60 18.97 -4.17
C LYS A 22 6.62 18.15 -4.97
N TRP A 23 6.81 16.89 -4.63
CA TRP A 23 7.78 16.03 -5.27
C TRP A 23 7.36 15.59 -6.68
N ASN A 24 6.05 15.48 -6.92
CA ASN A 24 5.52 15.09 -8.24
C ASN A 24 5.86 16.08 -9.35
N ARG A 25 6.11 17.35 -9.00
CA ARG A 25 6.57 18.39 -9.96
C ARG A 25 7.92 18.05 -10.57
N VAL A 26 8.76 17.28 -9.87
CA VAL A 26 10.14 16.97 -10.28
C VAL A 26 10.32 15.51 -10.67
N TYR A 27 9.66 14.59 -9.95
CA TYR A 27 9.98 13.16 -10.03
C TYR A 27 8.92 12.28 -10.71
N ASN A 28 7.76 12.85 -11.09
CA ASN A 28 6.64 12.09 -11.66
C ASN A 28 6.29 10.85 -10.81
N LEU A 29 6.00 11.06 -9.54
CA LEU A 29 5.65 9.99 -8.59
C LEU A 29 4.26 9.40 -8.86
N SER A 30 3.34 10.22 -9.36
CA SER A 30 1.95 9.87 -9.67
C SER A 30 1.48 10.62 -10.92
N ALA A 31 0.61 9.99 -11.70
CA ALA A 31 -0.10 10.63 -12.80
C ALA A 31 -1.15 11.63 -12.32
N ILE A 32 -1.61 11.53 -11.09
CA ILE A 32 -2.65 12.37 -10.51
C ILE A 32 -2.01 13.67 -10.01
N ARG A 33 -2.44 14.80 -10.60
CA ARG A 33 -1.91 16.13 -10.27
C ARG A 33 -2.94 17.01 -9.56
N ASP A 34 -4.22 16.75 -9.77
CA ASP A 34 -5.30 17.46 -9.10
C ASP A 34 -5.33 17.13 -7.59
N PRO A 35 -5.37 18.13 -6.69
CA PRO A 35 -5.36 17.92 -5.25
C PRO A 35 -6.57 17.12 -4.75
N ILE A 36 -7.76 17.38 -5.29
CA ILE A 36 -9.00 16.71 -4.86
C ILE A 36 -8.98 15.25 -5.32
N GLU A 37 -8.57 15.00 -6.56
CA GLU A 37 -8.39 13.65 -7.07
C GLU A 37 -7.29 12.88 -6.29
N SER A 38 -6.25 13.58 -5.83
CA SER A 38 -5.22 13.00 -4.97
C SER A 38 -5.79 12.57 -3.61
N VAL A 39 -6.69 13.35 -3.00
CA VAL A 39 -7.40 12.92 -1.78
C VAL A 39 -8.17 11.64 -2.05
N LYS A 40 -8.99 11.63 -3.11
CA LYS A 40 -9.86 10.49 -3.45
C LYS A 40 -9.06 9.22 -3.77
N LYS A 41 -8.16 9.33 -4.76
CA LYS A 41 -7.47 8.17 -5.37
C LYS A 41 -6.18 7.77 -4.66
N HIS A 42 -5.68 8.56 -3.74
CA HIS A 42 -4.52 8.21 -2.91
C HIS A 42 -4.93 7.93 -1.47
N LEU A 43 -5.55 8.90 -0.77
CA LEU A 43 -5.86 8.69 0.64
C LEU A 43 -7.09 7.80 0.85
N LEU A 44 -8.26 8.18 0.31
CA LEU A 44 -9.49 7.43 0.56
C LEU A 44 -9.41 6.01 0.02
N ASP A 45 -8.80 5.83 -1.14
CA ASP A 45 -8.54 4.52 -1.72
C ASP A 45 -7.65 3.66 -0.79
N SER A 46 -6.53 4.21 -0.29
CA SER A 46 -5.65 3.49 0.64
C SER A 46 -6.27 3.28 2.03
N LEU A 47 -7.10 4.21 2.51
CA LEU A 47 -7.83 4.07 3.77
C LEU A 47 -8.87 2.94 3.71
N SER A 48 -9.40 2.63 2.53
CA SER A 48 -10.45 1.62 2.38
C SER A 48 -10.06 0.23 2.90
N ILE A 49 -8.77 -0.10 2.88
CA ILE A 49 -8.29 -1.42 3.31
C ILE A 49 -7.86 -1.49 4.80
N ILE A 50 -7.90 -0.38 5.54
CA ILE A 50 -7.38 -0.31 6.92
C ILE A 50 -8.02 -1.33 7.87
N HIS A 51 -9.31 -1.64 7.68
CA HIS A 51 -10.02 -2.64 8.51
C HIS A 51 -9.55 -4.07 8.27
N PHE A 52 -8.93 -4.35 7.14
CA PHE A 52 -8.38 -5.66 6.81
C PHE A 52 -6.96 -5.85 7.34
N VAL A 53 -6.26 -4.76 7.67
CA VAL A 53 -4.88 -4.82 8.18
C VAL A 53 -4.88 -5.30 9.63
N GLN A 54 -4.20 -6.42 9.88
CA GLN A 54 -4.07 -7.08 11.18
C GLN A 54 -2.71 -6.77 11.83
N PRO A 55 -2.53 -7.06 13.13
CA PRO A 55 -1.23 -7.03 13.79
C PRO A 55 -0.18 -7.90 13.08
N GLY A 56 1.09 -7.48 13.13
CA GLY A 56 2.23 -8.21 12.54
C GLY A 56 3.09 -7.35 11.64
N LEU A 57 3.99 -7.98 10.87
CA LEU A 57 4.82 -7.30 9.88
C LEU A 57 4.06 -7.19 8.56
N LEU A 58 4.02 -5.99 7.99
CA LEU A 58 3.37 -5.75 6.71
C LEU A 58 4.39 -5.28 5.67
N LEU A 59 4.35 -5.87 4.47
CA LEU A 59 5.12 -5.44 3.30
C LEU A 59 4.17 -4.87 2.23
N ASP A 60 4.44 -3.64 1.81
CA ASP A 60 3.83 -3.03 0.63
C ASP A 60 4.80 -3.15 -0.56
N VAL A 61 4.42 -3.90 -1.59
CA VAL A 61 5.29 -4.22 -2.73
C VAL A 61 4.97 -3.32 -3.92
N GLY A 62 6.03 -2.73 -4.49
CA GLY A 62 5.86 -1.78 -5.59
C GLY A 62 5.18 -0.51 -5.11
N SER A 63 5.51 -0.06 -3.91
CA SER A 63 4.81 1.02 -3.18
C SER A 63 4.71 2.34 -3.93
N GLY A 64 5.55 2.58 -4.92
CA GLY A 64 5.50 3.80 -5.72
C GLY A 64 5.73 5.06 -4.90
N ALA A 65 4.70 5.85 -4.77
CA ALA A 65 4.70 7.00 -3.86
C ALA A 65 4.48 6.60 -2.38
N GLY A 66 4.52 5.30 -2.05
CA GLY A 66 4.29 4.78 -0.70
C GLY A 66 2.83 4.44 -0.41
N LEU A 67 2.07 4.05 -1.43
CA LEU A 67 0.63 3.78 -1.31
C LEU A 67 0.31 2.31 -1.61
N PRO A 68 -0.38 1.61 -0.69
CA PRO A 68 -1.04 2.11 0.52
C PRO A 68 -0.15 2.16 1.78
N GLY A 69 1.10 1.67 1.74
CA GLY A 69 1.95 1.42 2.91
C GLY A 69 2.13 2.59 3.86
N ILE A 70 2.39 3.81 3.36
CA ILE A 70 2.55 5.01 4.21
C ILE A 70 1.23 5.36 4.89
N VAL A 71 0.10 5.24 4.20
CA VAL A 71 -1.22 5.47 4.81
C VAL A 71 -1.46 4.46 5.93
N ILE A 72 -1.12 3.19 5.71
CA ILE A 72 -1.21 2.14 6.75
C ILE A 72 -0.32 2.49 7.94
N ALA A 73 0.93 2.93 7.70
CA ALA A 73 1.85 3.30 8.78
C ALA A 73 1.33 4.48 9.63
N ILE A 74 0.66 5.45 9.01
CA ILE A 74 0.01 6.58 9.73
C ILE A 74 -1.17 6.08 10.56
N MET A 75 -1.99 5.20 9.99
CA MET A 75 -3.23 4.74 10.61
C MET A 75 -3.02 3.67 11.69
N LYS A 76 -1.94 2.90 11.57
CA LYS A 76 -1.62 1.74 12.43
C LYS A 76 -0.19 1.88 12.99
N PRO A 77 0.06 2.83 13.90
CA PRO A 77 1.41 3.07 14.44
C PRO A 77 2.00 1.87 15.18
N GLU A 78 1.16 0.96 15.63
CA GLU A 78 1.55 -0.30 16.29
C GLU A 78 2.06 -1.36 15.31
N ILE A 79 1.83 -1.21 14.01
CA ILE A 79 2.26 -2.16 12.96
C ILE A 79 3.54 -1.67 12.32
N LYS A 80 4.54 -2.54 12.20
CA LYS A 80 5.75 -2.26 11.44
C LYS A 80 5.50 -2.49 9.94
N VAL A 81 5.58 -1.40 9.16
CA VAL A 81 5.29 -1.39 7.73
C VAL A 81 6.57 -1.22 6.93
N PHE A 82 6.81 -2.13 6.01
CA PHE A 82 7.87 -2.05 5.02
C PHE A 82 7.29 -1.60 3.69
N VAL A 83 7.89 -0.59 3.07
CA VAL A 83 7.53 -0.11 1.73
C VAL A 83 8.70 -0.39 0.80
N LEU A 84 8.47 -1.21 -0.23
CA LEU A 84 9.50 -1.68 -1.15
C LEU A 84 9.23 -1.18 -2.56
N ASP A 85 10.24 -0.55 -3.16
CA ASP A 85 10.25 -0.19 -4.59
C ASP A 85 11.67 -0.32 -5.15
N SER A 86 11.79 -0.71 -6.42
CA SER A 86 13.09 -0.83 -7.09
C SER A 86 13.63 0.52 -7.59
N VAL A 87 12.78 1.55 -7.65
CA VAL A 87 13.13 2.85 -8.21
C VAL A 87 13.66 3.78 -7.11
N GLY A 88 14.96 4.02 -7.09
CA GLY A 88 15.64 4.79 -6.04
C GLY A 88 15.07 6.19 -5.78
N LYS A 89 14.57 6.91 -6.82
CA LYS A 89 13.93 8.21 -6.62
C LYS A 89 12.63 8.13 -5.80
N LYS A 90 11.85 7.05 -5.95
CA LYS A 90 10.64 6.80 -5.16
C LYS A 90 10.99 6.46 -3.72
N CYS A 91 12.03 5.65 -3.50
CA CYS A 91 12.52 5.33 -2.16
C CYS A 91 13.05 6.57 -1.43
N ARG A 92 13.76 7.47 -2.12
CA ARG A 92 14.18 8.77 -1.55
C ARG A 92 12.98 9.62 -1.12
N PHE A 93 11.92 9.65 -1.93
CA PHE A 93 10.68 10.31 -1.55
C PHE A 93 10.07 9.69 -0.29
N MET A 94 9.89 8.36 -0.25
CA MET A 94 9.33 7.67 0.92
C MET A 94 10.19 7.89 2.17
N GLN A 95 11.51 7.95 2.03
CA GLN A 95 12.41 8.26 3.15
C GLN A 95 12.25 9.71 3.65
N ALA A 96 12.05 10.67 2.75
CA ALA A 96 11.76 12.06 3.12
C ALA A 96 10.40 12.16 3.86
N VAL A 97 9.38 11.44 3.38
CA VAL A 97 8.07 11.37 4.08
C VAL A 97 8.21 10.76 5.46
N LYS A 98 8.95 9.64 5.59
CA LYS A 98 9.24 9.02 6.90
C LYS A 98 9.80 10.02 7.90
N SER A 99 10.84 10.76 7.49
CA SER A 99 11.48 11.77 8.34
C SER A 99 10.54 12.92 8.67
N GLU A 100 9.85 13.48 7.68
CA GLU A 100 8.97 14.64 7.83
C GLU A 100 7.77 14.36 8.74
N LEU A 101 7.22 13.14 8.67
CA LEU A 101 6.06 12.73 9.45
C LEU A 101 6.42 11.98 10.74
N ALA A 102 7.71 11.79 11.02
CA ALA A 102 8.23 11.03 12.16
C ALA A 102 7.60 9.63 12.27
N LEU A 103 7.56 8.88 11.14
CA LEU A 103 6.98 7.53 11.09
C LEU A 103 8.03 6.48 11.52
N GLU A 104 8.18 6.25 12.82
CA GLU A 104 9.16 5.30 13.36
C GLU A 104 8.87 3.85 12.95
N ASN A 105 7.60 3.53 12.75
CA ASN A 105 7.11 2.21 12.33
C ASN A 105 7.26 1.93 10.84
N LEU A 106 7.72 2.90 10.02
CA LEU A 106 7.92 2.76 8.58
C LEU A 106 9.36 2.40 8.25
N ILE A 107 9.57 1.40 7.38
CA ILE A 107 10.88 0.99 6.87
C ILE A 107 10.84 1.06 5.34
N VAL A 108 11.72 1.87 4.77
CA VAL A 108 11.84 2.02 3.31
C VAL A 108 12.93 1.08 2.79
N VAL A 109 12.58 0.28 1.78
CA VAL A 109 13.47 -0.70 1.15
C VAL A 109 13.62 -0.37 -0.33
N ASN A 110 14.87 -0.10 -0.77
CA ASN A 110 15.17 0.07 -2.18
C ASN A 110 15.78 -1.24 -2.71
N SER A 111 14.95 -2.08 -3.30
CA SER A 111 15.37 -3.36 -3.86
C SER A 111 14.39 -3.85 -4.93
N ARG A 112 14.85 -4.74 -5.80
CA ARG A 112 13.98 -5.65 -6.53
C ARG A 112 13.38 -6.64 -5.55
N VAL A 113 12.11 -7.00 -5.73
CA VAL A 113 11.41 -7.92 -4.81
C VAL A 113 12.05 -9.30 -4.79
N GLU A 114 12.52 -9.77 -5.93
CA GLU A 114 13.16 -11.07 -6.11
C GLU A 114 14.52 -11.17 -5.37
N SER A 115 15.14 -10.02 -5.13
CA SER A 115 16.45 -9.93 -4.47
C SER A 115 16.35 -9.56 -2.98
N PHE A 116 15.16 -9.23 -2.53
CA PHE A 116 14.95 -8.80 -1.15
C PHE A 116 14.96 -10.00 -0.19
N LYS A 117 15.85 -9.95 0.80
CA LYS A 117 16.00 -10.99 1.83
C LYS A 117 15.83 -10.36 3.21
N PRO A 118 14.60 -10.31 3.74
CA PRO A 118 14.34 -9.74 5.07
C PRO A 118 14.83 -10.69 6.16
N LYS A 119 15.11 -10.15 7.35
CA LYS A 119 15.46 -10.95 8.55
C LYS A 119 14.28 -11.77 9.08
N LYS A 120 13.06 -11.36 8.83
CA LYS A 120 11.81 -12.03 9.21
C LYS A 120 10.84 -11.96 8.04
N LEU A 121 10.05 -12.98 7.86
CA LEU A 121 8.96 -13.00 6.88
C LEU A 121 7.82 -12.08 7.33
N PHE A 122 6.93 -11.80 6.42
CA PHE A 122 5.80 -10.90 6.61
C PHE A 122 4.52 -11.69 6.85
N SER A 123 3.74 -11.29 7.84
CA SER A 123 2.40 -11.85 8.06
C SER A 123 1.39 -11.35 7.03
N GLN A 124 1.68 -10.19 6.40
CA GLN A 124 0.80 -9.59 5.40
C GLN A 124 1.63 -8.95 4.30
N ILE A 125 1.20 -9.18 3.04
CA ILE A 125 1.73 -8.47 1.88
C ILE A 125 0.59 -7.73 1.20
N THR A 126 0.77 -6.44 0.96
CA THR A 126 -0.17 -5.61 0.20
C THR A 126 0.48 -5.07 -1.06
N SER A 127 -0.32 -4.72 -2.02
CA SER A 127 0.12 -3.97 -3.20
C SER A 127 -1.05 -3.23 -3.84
N ARG A 128 -0.71 -2.17 -4.58
CA ARG A 128 -1.64 -1.44 -5.43
C ARG A 128 -1.02 -1.23 -6.80
N ALA A 129 -1.69 -1.71 -7.87
CA ALA A 129 -1.25 -1.57 -9.26
C ALA A 129 0.20 -2.07 -9.50
N PHE A 130 0.60 -3.16 -8.83
CA PHE A 130 1.93 -3.74 -8.98
C PHE A 130 1.98 -4.75 -10.14
N ALA A 131 1.13 -5.78 -10.09
CA ALA A 131 0.98 -6.81 -11.10
C ALA A 131 -0.36 -7.53 -10.93
N GLU A 132 -0.69 -8.48 -11.80
CA GLU A 132 -1.75 -9.46 -11.59
C GLU A 132 -1.54 -10.23 -10.28
N ALA A 133 -2.59 -10.80 -9.71
CA ALA A 133 -2.50 -11.46 -8.41
C ALA A 133 -1.56 -12.67 -8.44
N SER A 134 -1.71 -13.55 -9.44
CA SER A 134 -0.85 -14.72 -9.64
C SER A 134 0.62 -14.33 -9.74
N LYS A 135 0.94 -13.31 -10.53
CA LYS A 135 2.30 -12.78 -10.68
C LYS A 135 2.84 -12.17 -9.39
N THR A 136 2.00 -11.42 -8.67
CA THR A 136 2.36 -10.85 -7.37
C THR A 136 2.73 -11.96 -6.39
N ILE A 137 1.90 -13.00 -6.28
CA ILE A 137 2.15 -14.17 -5.41
C ILE A 137 3.45 -14.87 -5.84
N GLN A 138 3.61 -15.16 -7.12
CA GLN A 138 4.82 -15.82 -7.64
C GLN A 138 6.10 -15.08 -7.24
N LEU A 139 6.09 -13.75 -7.31
CA LEU A 139 7.26 -12.91 -7.02
C LEU A 139 7.51 -12.74 -5.51
N THR A 140 6.50 -12.90 -4.66
CA THR A 140 6.56 -12.49 -3.25
C THR A 140 6.33 -13.60 -2.25
N LYS A 141 5.89 -14.81 -2.67
CA LYS A 141 5.60 -15.92 -1.75
C LYS A 141 6.75 -16.30 -0.81
N HIS A 142 7.99 -16.09 -1.26
CA HIS A 142 9.19 -16.34 -0.45
C HIS A 142 9.38 -15.32 0.69
N LEU A 143 8.59 -14.25 0.72
CA LEU A 143 8.60 -13.20 1.74
C LEU A 143 7.45 -13.34 2.74
N LEU A 144 6.45 -14.19 2.44
CA LEU A 144 5.26 -14.37 3.26
C LEU A 144 5.45 -15.51 4.26
N GLU A 145 4.95 -15.34 5.51
CA GLU A 145 4.87 -16.40 6.50
C GLU A 145 3.90 -17.50 6.04
N GLU A 146 4.03 -18.73 6.57
CA GLU A 146 3.24 -19.91 6.21
C GLU A 146 1.72 -19.69 6.34
N ASN A 147 1.29 -18.95 7.36
CA ASN A 147 -0.13 -18.57 7.55
C ASN A 147 -0.37 -17.10 7.21
N GLY A 148 0.50 -16.52 6.39
CA GLY A 148 0.39 -15.14 5.98
C GLY A 148 -0.66 -14.95 4.90
N ARG A 149 -0.98 -13.69 4.61
CA ARG A 149 -1.99 -13.35 3.61
C ARG A 149 -1.61 -12.18 2.74
N TYR A 150 -2.25 -12.14 1.60
CA TYR A 150 -2.19 -11.01 0.68
C TYR A 150 -3.42 -10.13 0.83
N LEU A 151 -3.21 -8.83 0.70
CA LEU A 151 -4.24 -7.79 0.63
C LEU A 151 -3.98 -6.98 -0.64
N LEU A 152 -4.47 -7.47 -1.80
CA LEU A 152 -4.16 -6.88 -3.10
C LEU A 152 -5.29 -5.95 -3.54
N MET A 153 -4.97 -4.64 -3.68
CA MET A 153 -5.92 -3.63 -4.13
C MET A 153 -6.04 -3.68 -5.66
N LYS A 154 -7.27 -3.84 -6.16
CA LYS A 154 -7.59 -3.94 -7.58
C LYS A 154 -8.64 -2.93 -8.02
N GLY A 155 -8.61 -2.60 -9.32
CA GLY A 155 -9.66 -1.85 -9.99
C GLY A 155 -10.84 -2.74 -10.39
N SER A 156 -11.42 -2.46 -11.58
CA SER A 156 -12.63 -3.14 -12.08
C SER A 156 -12.41 -4.54 -12.64
N ASN A 157 -11.19 -4.91 -13.07
CA ASN A 157 -10.92 -6.15 -13.83
C ASN A 157 -10.46 -7.27 -12.90
N ILE A 158 -11.37 -7.82 -12.09
CA ILE A 158 -11.07 -8.96 -11.20
C ILE A 158 -11.34 -10.29 -11.90
N GLU A 159 -12.25 -10.31 -12.88
CA GLU A 159 -12.67 -11.52 -13.59
C GLU A 159 -11.54 -12.18 -14.40
N GLU A 160 -10.44 -11.45 -14.63
CA GLU A 160 -9.24 -11.93 -15.33
C GLU A 160 -8.13 -12.42 -14.37
N GLU A 161 -8.35 -12.38 -13.05
CA GLU A 161 -7.35 -12.80 -12.08
C GLU A 161 -7.42 -14.32 -11.88
N ASP A 162 -6.52 -15.04 -12.54
CA ASP A 162 -6.35 -16.51 -12.40
C ASP A 162 -5.64 -16.83 -11.08
N VAL A 163 -6.43 -17.20 -10.07
CA VAL A 163 -5.96 -17.58 -8.73
C VAL A 163 -6.65 -18.85 -8.24
N ASP A 164 -7.02 -19.73 -9.15
CA ASP A 164 -7.83 -20.94 -8.91
C ASP A 164 -7.28 -21.90 -7.85
N ASN A 165 -6.01 -21.75 -7.44
CA ASN A 165 -5.36 -22.65 -6.48
C ASN A 165 -5.25 -22.08 -5.07
N PHE A 166 -5.87 -20.92 -4.77
CA PHE A 166 -5.72 -20.25 -3.48
C PHE A 166 -7.08 -19.98 -2.82
N ASN A 167 -7.08 -19.97 -1.48
CA ASN A 167 -8.26 -19.53 -0.72
C ASN A 167 -8.40 -18.00 -0.86
N MET A 168 -9.17 -17.57 -1.85
CA MET A 168 -9.36 -16.18 -2.20
C MET A 168 -10.76 -15.68 -1.80
N LYS A 169 -10.80 -14.51 -1.16
CA LYS A 169 -12.01 -13.72 -0.92
C LYS A 169 -11.92 -12.40 -1.66
N VAL A 170 -12.97 -12.07 -2.40
CA VAL A 170 -13.09 -10.78 -3.08
C VAL A 170 -14.01 -9.87 -2.28
N HIS A 171 -13.46 -8.77 -1.79
CA HIS A 171 -14.22 -7.74 -1.07
C HIS A 171 -14.48 -6.57 -2.01
N SER A 172 -15.76 -6.31 -2.31
CA SER A 172 -16.17 -5.09 -3.03
C SER A 172 -15.98 -3.88 -2.13
N MET A 173 -15.22 -2.89 -2.59
CA MET A 173 -14.85 -1.73 -1.79
C MET A 173 -15.59 -0.48 -2.28
N THR A 174 -16.32 0.17 -1.39
CA THR A 174 -16.92 1.48 -1.67
C THR A 174 -16.01 2.59 -1.15
N VAL A 175 -15.39 3.32 -2.06
CA VAL A 175 -14.55 4.47 -1.73
C VAL A 175 -15.35 5.75 -1.96
N PRO A 176 -15.58 6.59 -0.94
CA PRO A 176 -16.33 7.82 -1.08
C PRO A 176 -15.77 8.70 -2.20
N PHE A 177 -16.65 9.27 -3.02
CA PHE A 177 -16.32 10.17 -4.15
C PHE A 177 -15.50 9.53 -5.27
N VAL A 178 -15.39 8.20 -5.31
CA VAL A 178 -14.77 7.44 -6.41
C VAL A 178 -15.86 6.59 -7.03
N SER A 179 -16.15 6.85 -8.32
CA SER A 179 -17.16 6.10 -9.08
C SER A 179 -16.63 4.76 -9.61
N ASP A 180 -15.31 4.66 -9.79
CA ASP A 180 -14.70 3.45 -10.31
C ASP A 180 -14.84 2.30 -9.30
N LYS A 181 -15.15 1.12 -9.80
CA LYS A 181 -15.16 -0.11 -8.98
C LYS A 181 -13.80 -0.32 -8.33
N ARG A 182 -13.81 -0.68 -7.06
CA ARG A 182 -12.63 -1.05 -6.29
C ARG A 182 -12.88 -2.38 -5.59
N SER A 183 -11.86 -3.18 -5.53
CA SER A 183 -11.91 -4.45 -4.84
C SER A 183 -10.62 -4.73 -4.10
N LEU A 184 -10.74 -5.50 -3.04
CA LEU A 184 -9.61 -6.05 -2.31
C LEU A 184 -9.66 -7.57 -2.48
N LEU A 185 -8.59 -8.15 -3.01
CA LEU A 185 -8.39 -9.58 -2.98
C LEU A 185 -7.67 -9.94 -1.68
N GLU A 186 -8.32 -10.67 -0.82
CA GLU A 186 -7.73 -11.29 0.36
C GLU A 186 -7.42 -12.75 0.01
N ILE A 187 -6.14 -13.12 0.02
CA ILE A 187 -5.68 -14.44 -0.39
C ILE A 187 -4.83 -15.02 0.74
N GLN A 188 -5.15 -16.22 1.16
CA GLN A 188 -4.38 -16.97 2.15
C GLN A 188 -3.73 -18.19 1.46
N LEU A 189 -2.42 -18.36 1.68
CA LEU A 189 -1.67 -19.50 1.18
C LEU A 189 -1.80 -20.70 2.12
#